data_59fb91a628f1753d5df7b82454e3b759
#
_entry.id   59fb91a628f1753d5df7b82454e3b759
#
_cell.length_a   1.000
_cell.length_b   1.000
_cell.length_c   1.000
_cell.angle_alpha   90.00
_cell.angle_beta   90.00
_cell.angle_gamma   90.00
#
_symmetry.space_group_name_H-M   'P 1'
#
loop_
_entity.id
_entity.type
_entity.pdbx_description
1 polymer ?
#
loop_
_entity_poly.entity_id
_entity_poly.type
_entity_poly.pdbx_seq_one_letter_code
_entity_poly.pdbx_strand_id
1 'polypeptide(L)'
;MFVDNPFWLAILVSAVIAAVLMLALWLGLDRAIARRIVLGAVIPAVAVAVPAAIGLPETARGGIGAALLMLVLGGVCGAILDFSKISERICLGIAAVLLLLGAWMVLAAPISGLAYHPTSIKVLAWSAYVIVGGCFLWVTRPDFSQDDIADAPKGKKTKARSAKSTKTVKAGKAASSVSDGDVAGFATPGPVAVLMTLSLGQGIIADQFGLNDFVVFQAALTVALLVALVSEKAAPQYRAAVWLAVVCALMASATGVMILMPASCFAVAVLLLVV
;
A
#
# COMPACT_ATOMS: atom_id res chain seq x y z
N MET A 1 -11.69 -16.71 25.99
CA MET A 1 -12.67 -16.85 24.89
C MET A 1 -12.38 -15.96 23.67
N PHE A 2 -11.97 -14.67 23.81
CA PHE A 2 -11.54 -13.85 22.67
C PHE A 2 -10.09 -14.12 22.25
N VAL A 3 -9.22 -14.47 23.18
CA VAL A 3 -7.78 -14.67 22.95
C VAL A 3 -7.48 -16.00 22.26
N ASP A 4 -8.38 -16.97 22.35
CA ASP A 4 -8.21 -18.30 21.78
C ASP A 4 -8.57 -18.35 20.28
N ASN A 5 -9.17 -17.28 19.74
CA ASN A 5 -9.49 -17.19 18.33
C ASN A 5 -8.39 -16.41 17.60
N PRO A 6 -7.66 -17.03 16.65
CA PRO A 6 -6.55 -16.40 15.94
C PRO A 6 -6.94 -15.11 15.21
N PHE A 7 -8.16 -15.00 14.74
CA PHE A 7 -8.68 -13.80 14.08
C PHE A 7 -8.69 -12.58 15.03
N TRP A 8 -9.27 -12.72 16.22
CA TRP A 8 -9.31 -11.63 17.19
C TRP A 8 -7.93 -11.30 17.76
N LEU A 9 -7.10 -12.31 17.94
CA LEU A 9 -5.71 -12.12 18.37
C LEU A 9 -4.93 -11.28 17.36
N ALA A 10 -5.04 -11.60 16.07
CA ALA A 10 -4.37 -10.83 15.00
C ALA A 10 -4.83 -9.37 14.97
N ILE A 11 -6.14 -9.13 15.05
CA ILE A 11 -6.71 -7.77 15.09
C ILE A 11 -6.15 -6.99 16.28
N LEU A 12 -6.22 -7.55 17.47
CA LEU A 12 -5.82 -6.87 18.69
C LEU A 12 -4.32 -6.59 18.70
N VAL A 13 -3.49 -7.59 18.38
CA VAL A 13 -2.03 -7.44 18.33
C VAL A 13 -1.63 -6.43 17.28
N SER A 14 -2.22 -6.50 16.08
CA SER A 14 -1.93 -5.55 14.99
C SER A 14 -2.31 -4.12 15.38
N ALA A 15 -3.51 -3.92 15.95
CA ALA A 15 -3.97 -2.61 16.39
C ALA A 15 -3.05 -2.01 17.46
N VAL A 16 -2.70 -2.81 18.48
CA VAL A 16 -1.86 -2.36 19.60
C VAL A 16 -0.46 -2.01 19.10
N ILE A 17 0.17 -2.89 18.32
CA ILE A 17 1.52 -2.65 17.81
C ILE A 17 1.53 -1.42 16.89
N ALA A 18 0.56 -1.31 15.96
CA ALA A 18 0.47 -0.16 15.08
C ALA A 18 0.32 1.14 15.88
N ALA A 19 -0.62 1.18 16.82
CA ALA A 19 -0.87 2.36 17.64
C ALA A 19 0.33 2.75 18.50
N VAL A 20 0.97 1.77 19.17
CA VAL A 20 2.14 2.01 20.03
C VAL A 20 3.33 2.50 19.21
N LEU A 21 3.61 1.86 18.07
CA LEU A 21 4.72 2.28 17.19
C LEU A 21 4.45 3.66 16.59
N MET A 22 3.23 3.94 16.13
CA MET A 22 2.90 5.25 15.60
C MET A 22 3.04 6.33 16.67
N LEU A 23 2.57 6.08 17.89
CA LEU A 23 2.71 7.00 19.01
C LEU A 23 4.19 7.20 19.41
N ALA A 24 4.96 6.11 19.49
CA ALA A 24 6.39 6.17 19.79
C ALA A 24 7.18 6.98 18.76
N LEU A 25 6.90 6.77 17.48
CA LEU A 25 7.51 7.54 16.39
C LEU A 25 7.12 9.03 16.44
N TRP A 26 5.87 9.32 16.82
CA TRP A 26 5.39 10.69 16.99
C TRP A 26 6.04 11.43 18.16
N LEU A 27 6.25 10.74 19.27
CA LEU A 27 6.82 11.33 20.48
C LEU A 27 8.33 11.37 20.47
N GLY A 28 8.97 10.37 19.83
CA GLY A 28 10.43 10.19 19.86
C GLY A 28 11.19 10.88 18.73
N LEU A 29 10.52 11.31 17.66
CA LEU A 29 11.18 11.87 16.49
C LEU A 29 10.72 13.30 16.19
N ASP A 30 11.60 14.04 15.51
CA ASP A 30 11.22 15.35 14.96
C ASP A 30 10.00 15.23 14.04
N ARG A 31 9.09 16.20 14.13
CA ARG A 31 7.82 16.18 13.38
C ARG A 31 7.98 15.94 11.87
N ALA A 32 9.06 16.44 11.28
CA ALA A 32 9.34 16.25 9.85
C ALA A 32 9.69 14.78 9.54
N ILE A 33 10.49 14.15 10.38
CA ILE A 33 10.89 12.73 10.24
C ILE A 33 9.72 11.83 10.60
N ALA A 34 9.02 12.14 11.69
CA ALA A 34 7.86 11.38 12.14
C ALA A 34 6.81 11.25 11.02
N ARG A 35 6.44 12.36 10.35
CA ARG A 35 5.49 12.35 9.23
C ARG A 35 5.90 11.42 8.09
N ARG A 36 7.19 11.21 7.88
CA ARG A 36 7.72 10.36 6.82
C ARG A 36 7.63 8.88 7.15
N ILE A 37 7.77 8.51 8.42
CA ILE A 37 8.00 7.12 8.84
C ILE A 37 6.78 6.49 9.52
N VAL A 38 5.90 7.32 10.09
CA VAL A 38 4.77 6.85 10.92
C VAL A 38 3.93 5.77 10.24
N LEU A 39 3.60 5.94 8.96
CA LEU A 39 2.84 4.93 8.22
C LEU A 39 3.60 3.60 8.09
N GLY A 40 4.94 3.61 8.12
CA GLY A 40 5.75 2.40 8.10
C GLY A 40 5.51 1.46 9.28
N ALA A 41 4.90 1.94 10.38
CA ALA A 41 4.51 1.12 11.52
C ALA A 41 3.50 0.00 11.17
N VAL A 42 2.77 0.14 10.06
CA VAL A 42 1.88 -0.92 9.53
C VAL A 42 2.66 -2.20 9.25
N ILE A 43 3.88 -2.10 8.74
CA ILE A 43 4.69 -3.25 8.32
C ILE A 43 5.02 -4.17 9.50
N PRO A 44 5.71 -3.70 10.56
CA PRO A 44 6.01 -4.53 11.71
C PRO A 44 4.76 -4.95 12.48
N ALA A 45 3.70 -4.14 12.50
CA ALA A 45 2.44 -4.51 13.15
C ALA A 45 1.86 -5.78 12.53
N VAL A 46 1.76 -5.86 11.21
CA VAL A 46 1.24 -7.05 10.52
C VAL A 46 2.24 -8.21 10.57
N ALA A 47 3.54 -7.91 10.37
CA ALA A 47 4.60 -8.92 10.39
C ALA A 47 4.73 -9.66 11.73
N VAL A 48 4.30 -9.04 12.84
CA VAL A 48 4.28 -9.67 14.17
C VAL A 48 2.91 -10.27 14.48
N ALA A 49 1.81 -9.57 14.15
CA ALA A 49 0.47 -10.00 14.50
C ALA A 49 0.08 -11.33 13.84
N VAL A 50 0.43 -11.51 12.57
CA VAL A 50 0.06 -12.73 11.83
C VAL A 50 0.78 -13.96 12.38
N PRO A 51 2.12 -13.99 12.53
CA PRO A 51 2.78 -15.13 13.16
C PRO A 51 2.38 -15.36 14.62
N ALA A 52 2.02 -14.32 15.36
CA ALA A 52 1.52 -14.48 16.73
C ALA A 52 0.16 -15.20 16.78
N ALA A 53 -0.66 -15.03 15.73
CA ALA A 53 -2.00 -15.60 15.66
C ALA A 53 -2.04 -17.02 15.08
N ILE A 54 -1.29 -17.28 14.01
CA ILE A 54 -1.34 -18.55 13.26
C ILE A 54 -0.03 -19.35 13.29
N GLY A 55 1.00 -18.81 13.95
CA GLY A 55 2.35 -19.37 13.90
C GLY A 55 3.16 -18.89 12.70
N LEU A 56 4.46 -19.20 12.72
CA LEU A 56 5.33 -18.92 11.58
C LEU A 56 4.96 -19.82 10.40
N PRO A 57 4.81 -19.29 9.19
CA PRO A 57 4.55 -20.12 8.01
C PRO A 57 5.74 -21.06 7.76
N GLU A 58 5.44 -22.34 7.54
CA GLU A 58 6.48 -23.38 7.31
C GLU A 58 7.31 -23.10 6.06
N THR A 59 6.73 -22.42 5.08
CA THR A 59 7.39 -22.09 3.82
C THR A 59 7.23 -20.60 3.49
N ALA A 60 8.30 -19.98 3.03
CA ALA A 60 8.26 -18.63 2.50
C ALA A 60 7.66 -18.55 1.09
N ARG A 61 7.47 -19.71 0.43
CA ARG A 61 6.91 -19.80 -0.92
C ARG A 61 5.46 -20.27 -0.88
N GLY A 62 4.61 -19.53 -1.54
CA GLY A 62 3.18 -19.79 -1.59
C GLY A 62 2.43 -19.31 -0.35
N GLY A 63 1.12 -19.19 -0.47
CA GLY A 63 0.24 -18.85 0.63
C GLY A 63 0.61 -17.56 1.35
N ILE A 64 0.41 -17.60 2.66
CA ILE A 64 0.62 -16.45 3.55
C ILE A 64 2.10 -16.11 3.73
N GLY A 65 3.00 -17.10 3.62
CA GLY A 65 4.44 -16.88 3.76
C GLY A 65 4.98 -15.93 2.70
N ALA A 66 4.51 -16.07 1.46
CA ALA A 66 4.86 -15.16 0.37
C ALA A 66 4.33 -13.75 0.64
N ALA A 67 3.08 -13.59 1.13
CA ALA A 67 2.49 -12.29 1.43
C ALA A 67 3.26 -11.57 2.55
N LEU A 68 3.60 -12.27 3.63
CA LEU A 68 4.41 -11.74 4.73
C LEU A 68 5.81 -11.34 4.28
N LEU A 69 6.46 -12.21 3.49
CA LEU A 69 7.79 -11.90 2.98
C LEU A 69 7.77 -10.68 2.06
N MET A 70 6.77 -10.59 1.17
CA MET A 70 6.61 -9.43 0.29
C MET A 70 6.29 -8.16 1.05
N LEU A 71 5.52 -8.24 2.15
CA LEU A 71 5.29 -7.11 3.06
C LEU A 71 6.61 -6.57 3.62
N VAL A 72 7.45 -7.46 4.16
CA VAL A 72 8.72 -7.07 4.77
C VAL A 72 9.73 -6.58 3.73
N LEU A 73 9.92 -7.31 2.63
CA LEU A 73 10.83 -6.92 1.56
C LEU A 73 10.42 -5.60 0.91
N GLY A 74 9.12 -5.45 0.60
CA GLY A 74 8.58 -4.21 0.06
C GLY A 74 8.80 -3.04 1.02
N GLY A 75 8.62 -3.27 2.32
CA GLY A 75 8.84 -2.28 3.35
C GLY A 75 10.30 -1.86 3.47
N VAL A 76 11.23 -2.81 3.48
CA VAL A 76 12.67 -2.52 3.54
C VAL A 76 13.13 -1.78 2.28
N CYS A 77 12.77 -2.28 1.10
CA CYS A 77 13.11 -1.62 -0.17
C CYS A 77 12.51 -0.21 -0.24
N GLY A 78 11.25 -0.06 0.14
CA GLY A 78 10.59 1.24 0.15
C GLY A 78 11.19 2.20 1.18
N ALA A 79 11.58 1.72 2.37
CA ALA A 79 12.29 2.54 3.35
C ALA A 79 13.64 3.04 2.80
N ILE A 80 14.41 2.18 2.13
CA ILE A 80 15.65 2.58 1.48
C ILE A 80 15.38 3.68 0.43
N LEU A 81 14.30 3.55 -0.35
CA LEU A 81 13.90 4.53 -1.34
C LEU A 81 13.49 5.88 -0.71
N ASP A 82 12.77 5.83 0.42
CA ASP A 82 12.31 7.02 1.13
C ASP A 82 13.45 7.84 1.74
N PHE A 83 14.54 7.17 2.12
CA PHE A 83 15.74 7.84 2.65
C PHE A 83 16.75 8.22 1.57
N SER A 84 16.69 7.57 0.41
CA SER A 84 17.57 7.84 -0.71
C SER A 84 16.87 8.82 -1.66
N LYS A 85 17.55 9.88 -2.09
CA LYS A 85 17.04 10.79 -3.14
C LYS A 85 17.08 10.12 -4.50
N ILE A 86 16.32 9.04 -4.65
CA ILE A 86 16.33 8.20 -5.85
C ILE A 86 15.24 8.71 -6.80
N SER A 87 15.51 8.68 -8.09
CA SER A 87 14.55 9.12 -9.10
C SER A 87 13.33 8.19 -9.14
N GLU A 88 12.16 8.74 -9.44
CA GLU A 88 10.90 8.01 -9.61
C GLU A 88 11.05 6.79 -10.54
N ARG A 89 11.83 6.90 -11.60
CA ARG A 89 12.07 5.80 -12.56
C ARG A 89 12.73 4.59 -11.90
N ILE A 90 13.69 4.80 -11.01
CA ILE A 90 14.37 3.72 -10.29
C ILE A 90 13.39 3.10 -9.27
N CYS A 91 12.58 3.92 -8.62
CA CYS A 91 11.53 3.45 -7.71
C CYS A 91 10.54 2.52 -8.41
N LEU A 92 10.06 2.89 -9.59
CA LEU A 92 9.19 2.05 -10.43
C LEU A 92 9.90 0.77 -10.89
N GLY A 93 11.19 0.85 -11.21
CA GLY A 93 12.01 -0.31 -11.56
C GLY A 93 12.09 -1.32 -10.40
N ILE A 94 12.35 -0.85 -9.18
CA ILE A 94 12.38 -1.70 -7.98
C ILE A 94 10.99 -2.28 -7.69
N ALA A 95 9.93 -1.50 -7.86
CA ALA A 95 8.55 -1.97 -7.72
C ALA A 95 8.24 -3.11 -8.71
N ALA A 96 8.66 -2.97 -9.97
CA ALA A 96 8.50 -4.02 -10.98
C ALA A 96 9.27 -5.31 -10.61
N VAL A 97 10.50 -5.18 -10.11
CA VAL A 97 11.30 -6.34 -9.64
C VAL A 97 10.63 -7.03 -8.47
N LEU A 98 10.14 -6.27 -7.48
CA LEU A 98 9.41 -6.84 -6.34
C LEU A 98 8.11 -7.53 -6.79
N LEU A 99 7.39 -6.94 -7.74
CA LEU A 99 6.20 -7.56 -8.31
C LEU A 99 6.53 -8.92 -8.96
N LEU A 100 7.58 -8.97 -9.79
CA LEU A 100 8.02 -10.21 -10.43
C LEU A 100 8.50 -11.25 -9.41
N LEU A 101 9.18 -10.81 -8.35
CA LEU A 101 9.59 -11.69 -7.25
C LEU A 101 8.37 -12.26 -6.52
N GLY A 102 7.37 -11.44 -6.22
CA GLY A 102 6.11 -11.87 -5.63
C GLY A 102 5.37 -12.89 -6.51
N ALA A 103 5.30 -12.62 -7.82
CA ALA A 103 4.77 -13.56 -8.80
C ALA A 103 5.50 -14.91 -8.75
N TRP A 104 6.83 -14.87 -8.76
CA TRP A 104 7.64 -16.09 -8.69
C TRP A 104 7.42 -16.86 -7.40
N MET A 105 7.33 -16.20 -6.27
CA MET A 105 7.13 -16.84 -4.98
C MET A 105 5.77 -17.53 -4.85
N VAL A 106 4.72 -16.96 -5.46
CA VAL A 106 3.36 -17.51 -5.39
C VAL A 106 3.10 -18.51 -6.52
N LEU A 107 3.37 -18.13 -7.77
CA LEU A 107 3.02 -18.92 -8.95
C LEU A 107 3.96 -20.09 -9.19
N ALA A 108 5.24 -19.96 -8.83
CA ALA A 108 6.22 -21.05 -8.94
C ALA A 108 6.26 -21.95 -7.70
N ALA A 109 5.41 -21.70 -6.69
CA ALA A 109 5.35 -22.54 -5.51
C ALA A 109 4.82 -23.95 -5.86
N PRO A 110 5.39 -25.03 -5.28
CA PRO A 110 4.92 -26.40 -5.55
C PRO A 110 3.45 -26.62 -5.19
N ILE A 111 2.95 -25.84 -4.22
CA ILE A 111 1.56 -25.91 -3.73
C ILE A 111 0.57 -25.27 -4.71
N SER A 112 1.04 -24.41 -5.62
CA SER A 112 0.17 -23.65 -6.52
C SER A 112 -0.60 -24.51 -7.55
N GLY A 113 -0.26 -25.78 -7.70
CA GLY A 113 -0.84 -26.62 -8.74
C GLY A 113 -0.52 -26.17 -10.17
N LEU A 114 -0.08 -24.92 -10.34
CA LEU A 114 0.24 -24.33 -11.65
C LEU A 114 1.37 -25.08 -12.35
N ALA A 115 2.24 -25.77 -11.59
CA ALA A 115 3.32 -26.59 -12.12
C ALA A 115 2.80 -27.70 -13.06
N TYR A 116 1.60 -28.22 -12.81
CA TYR A 116 0.97 -29.31 -13.57
C TYR A 116 0.12 -28.85 -14.75
N HIS A 117 -0.10 -27.53 -14.89
CA HIS A 117 -0.88 -26.98 -15.98
C HIS A 117 -0.08 -26.78 -17.27
N PRO A 118 -0.73 -26.78 -18.45
CA PRO A 118 -0.10 -26.49 -19.73
C PRO A 118 0.63 -25.13 -19.72
N THR A 119 1.67 -25.01 -20.54
CA THR A 119 2.48 -23.79 -20.64
C THR A 119 1.64 -22.53 -20.95
N SER A 120 0.59 -22.68 -21.75
CA SER A 120 -0.33 -21.58 -22.08
C SER A 120 -1.02 -20.99 -20.83
N ILE A 121 -1.46 -21.84 -19.89
CA ILE A 121 -2.09 -21.39 -18.64
C ILE A 121 -1.07 -20.72 -17.74
N LYS A 122 0.15 -21.23 -17.68
CA LYS A 122 1.24 -20.60 -16.93
C LYS A 122 1.53 -19.19 -17.45
N VAL A 123 1.69 -19.06 -18.77
CA VAL A 123 1.94 -17.75 -19.40
C VAL A 123 0.78 -16.79 -19.15
N LEU A 124 -0.46 -17.27 -19.24
CA LEU A 124 -1.65 -16.46 -18.97
C LEU A 124 -1.66 -15.96 -17.52
N ALA A 125 -1.42 -16.85 -16.54
CA ALA A 125 -1.40 -16.48 -15.12
C ALA A 125 -0.30 -15.46 -14.80
N TRP A 126 0.91 -15.65 -15.36
CA TRP A 126 2.01 -14.72 -15.20
C TRP A 126 1.72 -13.35 -15.83
N SER A 127 1.18 -13.34 -17.06
CA SER A 127 0.82 -12.10 -17.74
C SER A 127 -0.29 -11.36 -17.00
N ALA A 128 -1.32 -12.06 -16.53
CA ALA A 128 -2.39 -11.45 -15.75
C ALA A 128 -1.85 -10.82 -14.45
N TYR A 129 -0.99 -11.54 -13.73
CA TYR A 129 -0.36 -11.01 -12.51
C TYR A 129 0.44 -9.73 -12.79
N VAL A 130 1.28 -9.74 -13.81
CA VAL A 130 2.14 -8.59 -14.15
C VAL A 130 1.30 -7.39 -14.60
N ILE A 131 0.28 -7.61 -15.43
CA ILE A 131 -0.59 -6.54 -15.93
C ILE A 131 -1.40 -5.92 -14.78
N VAL A 132 -2.11 -6.76 -14.02
CA VAL A 132 -2.94 -6.29 -12.90
C VAL A 132 -2.08 -5.63 -11.82
N GLY A 133 -0.97 -6.28 -11.43
CA GLY A 133 -0.06 -5.73 -10.44
C GLY A 133 0.62 -4.45 -10.90
N GLY A 134 0.99 -4.36 -12.18
CA GLY A 134 1.55 -3.14 -12.77
C GLY A 134 0.56 -1.99 -12.79
N CYS A 135 -0.69 -2.24 -13.18
CA CYS A 135 -1.77 -1.25 -13.13
C CYS A 135 -2.01 -0.80 -11.68
N PHE A 136 -2.04 -1.74 -10.74
CA PHE A 136 -2.27 -1.44 -9.33
C PHE A 136 -1.13 -0.61 -8.72
N LEU A 137 0.12 -0.96 -9.01
CA LEU A 137 1.29 -0.15 -8.62
C LEU A 137 1.21 1.26 -9.21
N TRP A 138 0.78 1.40 -10.46
CA TRP A 138 0.66 2.70 -11.11
C TRP A 138 -0.42 3.57 -10.49
N VAL A 139 -1.60 3.02 -10.24
CA VAL A 139 -2.75 3.75 -9.67
C VAL A 139 -2.50 4.17 -8.22
N THR A 140 -1.86 3.30 -7.43
CA THR A 140 -1.62 3.55 -5.99
C THR A 140 -0.31 4.25 -5.70
N ARG A 141 0.47 4.64 -6.73
CA ARG A 141 1.79 5.26 -6.54
C ARG A 141 1.69 6.54 -5.68
N PRO A 142 2.65 6.76 -4.79
CA PRO A 142 2.75 8.03 -4.08
C PRO A 142 3.15 9.16 -5.02
N ASP A 143 2.74 10.38 -4.71
CA ASP A 143 3.15 11.56 -5.44
C ASP A 143 4.55 12.00 -4.98
N PHE A 144 5.56 11.68 -5.79
CA PHE A 144 6.96 12.02 -5.51
C PHE A 144 7.29 13.50 -5.73
N SER A 145 6.39 14.26 -6.38
CA SER A 145 6.65 15.66 -6.75
C SER A 145 6.53 16.64 -5.56
N GLN A 146 5.86 16.24 -4.50
CA GLN A 146 5.65 17.12 -3.34
C GLN A 146 6.89 17.31 -2.45
N ASP A 147 7.90 16.46 -2.55
CA ASP A 147 9.09 16.53 -1.71
C ASP A 147 9.99 17.72 -2.02
N ASP A 148 10.05 18.15 -3.27
CA ASP A 148 10.88 19.28 -3.70
C ASP A 148 10.37 20.62 -3.19
N ILE A 149 9.08 20.72 -2.84
CA ILE A 149 8.45 21.96 -2.38
C ILE A 149 8.63 22.12 -0.86
N ALA A 150 8.65 21.00 -0.11
CA ALA A 150 8.76 21.05 1.35
C ALA A 150 10.19 21.34 1.84
N ASP A 151 11.20 20.98 1.07
CA ASP A 151 12.62 21.19 1.37
C ASP A 151 13.19 22.49 0.76
N ALA A 152 12.37 23.28 0.05
CA ALA A 152 12.78 24.59 -0.41
C ALA A 152 13.12 25.46 0.83
N PRO A 153 14.37 25.90 0.99
CA PRO A 153 14.76 26.67 2.16
C PRO A 153 13.87 27.91 2.26
N LYS A 154 13.06 27.99 3.32
CA LYS A 154 12.35 29.21 3.71
C LYS A 154 13.36 30.30 4.07
N GLY A 155 14.09 30.77 3.07
CA GLY A 155 15.15 31.71 3.36
C GLY A 155 15.67 32.43 2.16
N LYS A 156 15.00 33.47 1.81
CA LYS A 156 15.54 34.82 1.59
C LYS A 156 14.41 35.61 0.98
N LYS A 157 13.73 36.39 1.83
CA LYS A 157 13.02 37.57 1.36
C LYS A 157 14.02 38.38 0.53
N THR A 158 14.06 38.11 -0.75
CA THR A 158 14.71 39.00 -1.72
C THR A 158 13.90 40.30 -1.63
N LYS A 159 14.47 41.29 -0.99
CA LYS A 159 14.00 42.66 -1.06
C LYS A 159 13.85 42.98 -2.55
N ALA A 160 12.62 42.89 -3.03
CA ALA A 160 12.27 43.36 -4.35
C ALA A 160 12.59 44.82 -4.38
N ARG A 161 13.68 45.15 -5.05
CA ARG A 161 14.10 46.49 -5.42
C ARG A 161 12.98 47.05 -6.26
N SER A 162 12.25 48.00 -5.69
CA SER A 162 11.28 48.86 -6.36
C SER A 162 11.94 49.47 -7.59
N ALA A 163 11.67 48.93 -8.76
CA ALA A 163 11.90 49.58 -10.03
C ALA A 163 10.56 50.09 -10.55
N LYS A 164 10.40 51.40 -10.38
CA LYS A 164 9.39 52.29 -10.91
C LYS A 164 9.45 52.19 -12.45
N SER A 165 8.43 51.72 -13.12
CA SER A 165 8.21 51.98 -14.56
C SER A 165 6.71 52.01 -14.83
N THR A 166 6.26 53.16 -15.02
CA THR A 166 5.32 53.90 -15.84
C THR A 166 4.48 53.11 -16.84
N LYS A 167 3.13 53.33 -16.66
CA LYS A 167 2.07 53.49 -17.67
C LYS A 167 2.14 52.73 -18.98
N THR A 168 1.12 51.97 -19.32
CA THR A 168 0.09 52.40 -20.31
C THR A 168 -0.94 51.28 -20.58
N VAL A 169 -2.19 51.65 -20.43
CA VAL A 169 -3.36 51.59 -21.34
C VAL A 169 -4.00 50.23 -21.63
N LYS A 170 -5.23 50.16 -21.08
CA LYS A 170 -6.53 49.82 -21.72
C LYS A 170 -6.79 48.45 -22.30
N ALA A 171 -7.90 48.01 -21.80
CA ALA A 171 -9.04 47.41 -22.52
C ALA A 171 -9.18 45.91 -22.49
N GLY A 172 -10.11 45.45 -21.72
CA GLY A 172 -11.19 44.62 -22.24
C GLY A 172 -10.98 43.13 -22.19
N LYS A 173 -11.38 42.55 -21.14
CA LYS A 173 -12.47 41.55 -21.20
C LYS A 173 -12.72 41.02 -19.78
N ALA A 174 -13.89 41.29 -19.30
CA ALA A 174 -14.46 40.56 -18.19
C ALA A 174 -14.49 39.07 -18.53
N ALA A 175 -13.50 38.35 -18.00
CA ALA A 175 -13.61 36.91 -17.85
C ALA A 175 -14.11 36.73 -16.43
N SER A 176 -15.37 36.35 -16.35
CA SER A 176 -16.08 35.93 -15.17
C SER A 176 -15.15 35.13 -14.26
N SER A 177 -14.85 35.71 -13.11
CA SER A 177 -14.52 34.92 -11.93
C SER A 177 -15.75 34.06 -11.65
N VAL A 178 -15.79 32.89 -12.23
CA VAL A 178 -16.61 31.81 -11.71
C VAL A 178 -16.04 31.61 -10.30
N SER A 179 -16.75 32.15 -9.32
CA SER A 179 -16.63 31.74 -7.95
C SER A 179 -16.72 30.21 -8.00
N ASP A 180 -15.61 29.55 -7.68
CA ASP A 180 -15.62 28.17 -7.28
C ASP A 180 -16.51 28.10 -6.03
N GLY A 181 -17.83 28.11 -6.31
CA GLY A 181 -18.81 27.73 -5.32
C GLY A 181 -18.49 26.30 -4.96
N ASP A 182 -18.35 26.08 -3.67
CA ASP A 182 -18.26 24.82 -2.97
C ASP A 182 -19.10 23.72 -3.66
N VAL A 183 -18.61 23.17 -4.75
CA VAL A 183 -18.91 21.80 -5.06
C VAL A 183 -18.22 21.04 -3.94
N ALA A 184 -19.01 20.53 -2.99
CA ALA A 184 -18.54 19.58 -1.99
C ALA A 184 -17.87 18.46 -2.80
N GLY A 185 -16.60 18.67 -3.12
CA GLY A 185 -15.79 17.72 -3.84
C GLY A 185 -15.76 16.51 -2.93
N PHE A 186 -16.31 15.41 -3.38
CA PHE A 186 -16.05 14.13 -2.78
C PHE A 186 -14.54 14.04 -2.72
N ALA A 187 -13.98 14.21 -1.52
CA ALA A 187 -12.56 14.08 -1.29
C ALA A 187 -12.20 12.69 -1.83
N THR A 188 -11.34 12.64 -2.84
CA THR A 188 -10.87 11.37 -3.37
C THR A 188 -10.32 10.58 -2.19
N PRO A 189 -10.79 9.35 -1.94
CA PRO A 189 -10.32 8.58 -0.80
C PRO A 189 -8.79 8.50 -0.89
N GLY A 190 -8.12 8.83 0.19
CA GLY A 190 -6.66 8.76 0.25
C GLY A 190 -6.17 7.34 -0.11
N PRO A 191 -4.98 7.19 -0.63
CA PRO A 191 -4.46 5.89 -1.07
C PRO A 191 -4.50 4.83 0.04
N VAL A 192 -4.36 5.23 1.30
CA VAL A 192 -4.49 4.33 2.46
C VAL A 192 -5.91 3.76 2.57
N ALA A 193 -6.94 4.57 2.34
CA ALA A 193 -8.33 4.10 2.37
C ALA A 193 -8.61 3.10 1.23
N VAL A 194 -8.05 3.33 0.04
CA VAL A 194 -8.15 2.39 -1.08
C VAL A 194 -7.48 1.05 -0.73
N LEU A 195 -6.27 1.08 -0.18
CA LEU A 195 -5.56 -0.14 0.25
C LEU A 195 -6.31 -0.88 1.36
N MET A 196 -6.91 -0.14 2.29
CA MET A 196 -7.74 -0.73 3.36
C MET A 196 -8.99 -1.42 2.81
N THR A 197 -9.70 -0.79 1.89
CA THR A 197 -10.91 -1.40 1.30
C THR A 197 -10.58 -2.63 0.47
N LEU A 198 -9.46 -2.63 -0.25
CA LEU A 198 -8.98 -3.79 -0.98
C LEU A 198 -8.59 -4.94 -0.05
N SER A 199 -7.88 -4.65 1.05
CA SER A 199 -7.55 -5.64 2.07
C SER A 199 -8.81 -6.25 2.68
N LEU A 200 -9.79 -5.42 3.06
CA LEU A 200 -11.07 -5.89 3.59
C LEU A 200 -11.82 -6.78 2.59
N GLY A 201 -11.90 -6.36 1.32
CA GLY A 201 -12.54 -7.13 0.25
C GLY A 201 -11.89 -8.50 0.05
N GLN A 202 -10.57 -8.56 0.01
CA GLN A 202 -9.83 -9.83 -0.08
C GLN A 202 -10.07 -10.73 1.16
N GLY A 203 -10.16 -10.14 2.36
CA GLY A 203 -10.48 -10.87 3.58
C GLY A 203 -11.86 -11.52 3.52
N ILE A 204 -12.88 -10.81 3.06
CA ILE A 204 -14.24 -11.32 2.87
C ILE A 204 -14.25 -12.49 1.88
N ILE A 205 -13.51 -12.35 0.77
CA ILE A 205 -13.41 -13.42 -0.23
C ILE A 205 -12.73 -14.64 0.37
N ALA A 206 -11.60 -14.46 1.06
CA ALA A 206 -10.89 -15.55 1.70
C ALA A 206 -11.76 -16.31 2.71
N ASP A 207 -12.59 -15.59 3.47
CA ASP A 207 -13.56 -16.16 4.42
C ASP A 207 -14.60 -17.04 3.73
N GLN A 208 -15.16 -16.60 2.61
CA GLN A 208 -16.13 -17.37 1.82
C GLN A 208 -15.58 -18.73 1.34
N PHE A 209 -14.26 -18.83 1.18
CA PHE A 209 -13.58 -20.06 0.76
C PHE A 209 -12.93 -20.82 1.92
N GLY A 210 -13.12 -20.38 3.15
CA GLY A 210 -12.56 -21.03 4.34
C GLY A 210 -11.03 -20.92 4.44
N LEU A 211 -10.43 -19.92 3.80
CA LEU A 211 -8.99 -19.68 3.80
C LEU A 211 -8.59 -18.86 5.03
N ASN A 212 -8.72 -19.46 6.22
CA ASN A 212 -8.59 -18.79 7.51
C ASN A 212 -7.29 -18.00 7.68
N ASP A 213 -6.17 -18.52 7.19
CA ASP A 213 -4.86 -17.84 7.33
C ASP A 213 -4.84 -16.51 6.55
N PHE A 214 -5.46 -16.49 5.36
CA PHE A 214 -5.59 -15.25 4.59
C PHE A 214 -6.56 -14.27 5.24
N VAL A 215 -7.65 -14.78 5.84
CA VAL A 215 -8.59 -13.93 6.62
C VAL A 215 -7.85 -13.24 7.76
N VAL A 216 -7.04 -13.99 8.52
CA VAL A 216 -6.24 -13.45 9.63
C VAL A 216 -5.25 -12.40 9.13
N PHE A 217 -4.55 -12.65 8.01
CA PHE A 217 -3.62 -11.70 7.41
C PHE A 217 -4.34 -10.41 6.97
N GLN A 218 -5.45 -10.54 6.25
CA GLN A 218 -6.20 -9.38 5.75
C GLN A 218 -6.83 -8.59 6.89
N ALA A 219 -7.31 -9.26 7.94
CA ALA A 219 -7.82 -8.59 9.14
C ALA A 219 -6.73 -7.77 9.84
N ALA A 220 -5.54 -8.36 10.05
CA ALA A 220 -4.41 -7.66 10.65
C ALA A 220 -3.99 -6.44 9.81
N LEU A 221 -3.91 -6.61 8.48
CA LEU A 221 -3.55 -5.53 7.55
C LEU A 221 -4.60 -4.43 7.54
N THR A 222 -5.89 -4.78 7.43
CA THR A 222 -7.01 -3.84 7.45
C THR A 222 -6.99 -2.99 8.71
N VAL A 223 -6.81 -3.60 9.88
CA VAL A 223 -6.79 -2.89 11.15
C VAL A 223 -5.55 -2.00 11.28
N ALA A 224 -4.38 -2.46 10.86
CA ALA A 224 -3.18 -1.62 10.84
C ALA A 224 -3.35 -0.40 9.93
N LEU A 225 -3.96 -0.57 8.76
CA LEU A 225 -4.28 0.52 7.83
C LEU A 225 -5.37 1.45 8.39
N LEU A 226 -6.35 0.91 9.14
CA LEU A 226 -7.35 1.73 9.83
C LEU A 226 -6.71 2.62 10.90
N VAL A 227 -5.81 2.08 11.71
CA VAL A 227 -5.03 2.86 12.68
C VAL A 227 -4.20 3.93 11.96
N ALA A 228 -3.59 3.59 10.83
CA ALA A 228 -2.87 4.54 9.99
C ALA A 228 -3.79 5.65 9.46
N LEU A 229 -4.99 5.31 8.99
CA LEU A 229 -5.99 6.26 8.50
C LEU A 229 -6.46 7.22 9.61
N VAL A 230 -6.70 6.71 10.81
CA VAL A 230 -7.07 7.56 11.97
C VAL A 230 -5.93 8.53 12.31
N SER A 231 -4.68 8.13 12.10
CA SER A 231 -3.50 8.99 12.30
C SER A 231 -3.30 10.05 11.22
N GLU A 232 -4.07 10.04 10.13
CA GLU A 232 -3.99 11.04 9.04
C GLU A 232 -4.20 12.49 9.52
N LYS A 233 -4.93 12.69 10.63
CA LYS A 233 -5.04 14.01 11.26
C LYS A 233 -3.68 14.59 11.65
N ALA A 234 -2.69 13.74 11.82
CA ALA A 234 -1.30 14.11 12.06
C ALA A 234 -0.54 14.45 10.77
N ALA A 235 -1.21 14.39 9.60
CA ALA A 235 -0.66 14.57 8.26
C ALA A 235 0.57 13.68 7.97
N PRO A 236 0.47 12.35 8.15
CA PRO A 236 1.52 11.44 7.72
C PRO A 236 1.61 11.46 6.19
N GLN A 237 2.83 11.29 5.68
CA GLN A 237 3.07 11.23 4.25
C GLN A 237 2.98 9.78 3.77
N TYR A 238 2.14 9.55 2.75
CA TYR A 238 2.11 8.27 2.05
C TYR A 238 3.34 8.14 1.16
N ARG A 239 4.22 7.18 1.46
CA ARG A 239 5.54 7.05 0.84
C ARG A 239 5.81 5.64 0.34
N ALA A 240 6.96 5.48 -0.32
CA ALA A 240 7.36 4.25 -0.99
C ALA A 240 7.40 3.04 -0.05
N ALA A 241 7.77 3.20 1.22
CA ALA A 241 7.80 2.10 2.19
C ALA A 241 6.45 1.41 2.33
N VAL A 242 5.40 2.17 2.61
CA VAL A 242 4.05 1.62 2.79
C VAL A 242 3.47 1.17 1.46
N TRP A 243 3.68 1.97 0.40
CA TRP A 243 3.21 1.64 -0.93
C TRP A 243 3.71 0.27 -1.39
N LEU A 244 5.04 0.07 -1.42
CA LEU A 244 5.63 -1.20 -1.89
C LEU A 244 5.27 -2.37 -0.97
N ALA A 245 5.33 -2.17 0.35
CA ALA A 245 5.01 -3.22 1.31
C ALA A 245 3.58 -3.74 1.12
N VAL A 246 2.60 -2.82 1.17
CA VAL A 246 1.19 -3.19 1.17
C VAL A 246 0.75 -3.70 -0.21
N VAL A 247 1.15 -3.02 -1.29
CA VAL A 247 0.75 -3.43 -2.65
C VAL A 247 1.33 -4.80 -3.01
N CYS A 248 2.62 -5.02 -2.75
CA CYS A 248 3.22 -6.32 -3.05
C CYS A 248 2.63 -7.45 -2.19
N ALA A 249 2.33 -7.18 -0.92
CA ALA A 249 1.68 -8.14 -0.03
C ALA A 249 0.24 -8.44 -0.45
N LEU A 250 -0.55 -7.43 -0.82
CA LEU A 250 -1.91 -7.60 -1.34
C LEU A 250 -1.92 -8.40 -2.63
N MET A 251 -1.01 -8.12 -3.56
CA MET A 251 -0.89 -8.87 -4.80
C MET A 251 -0.51 -10.33 -4.56
N ALA A 252 0.45 -10.59 -3.67
CA ALA A 252 0.85 -11.94 -3.32
C ALA A 252 -0.28 -12.70 -2.63
N SER A 253 -1.00 -12.08 -1.69
CA SER A 253 -2.13 -12.70 -1.00
C SER A 253 -3.31 -12.94 -1.93
N ALA A 254 -3.68 -11.97 -2.78
CA ALA A 254 -4.75 -12.12 -3.76
C ALA A 254 -4.48 -13.31 -4.69
N THR A 255 -3.25 -13.42 -5.19
CA THR A 255 -2.86 -14.54 -6.06
C THR A 255 -2.89 -15.87 -5.30
N GLY A 256 -2.45 -15.88 -4.03
CA GLY A 256 -2.54 -17.05 -3.17
C GLY A 256 -3.98 -17.53 -2.97
N VAL A 257 -4.90 -16.60 -2.68
CA VAL A 257 -6.34 -16.88 -2.58
C VAL A 257 -6.88 -17.42 -3.90
N MET A 258 -6.58 -16.78 -5.04
CA MET A 258 -7.05 -17.20 -6.35
C MET A 258 -6.60 -18.61 -6.75
N ILE A 259 -5.38 -18.99 -6.40
CA ILE A 259 -4.85 -20.34 -6.71
C ILE A 259 -5.55 -21.41 -5.86
N LEU A 260 -5.91 -21.10 -4.63
CA LEU A 260 -6.57 -22.02 -3.71
C LEU A 260 -8.08 -22.11 -3.93
N MET A 261 -8.64 -21.18 -4.70
CA MET A 261 -10.06 -21.20 -5.05
C MET A 261 -10.41 -22.31 -6.04
N PRO A 262 -11.63 -22.88 -5.96
CA PRO A 262 -12.16 -23.74 -7.00
C PRO A 262 -12.21 -23.00 -8.35
N ALA A 263 -11.87 -23.69 -9.44
CA ALA A 263 -11.82 -23.10 -10.79
C ALA A 263 -13.14 -22.44 -11.23
N SER A 264 -14.29 -22.88 -10.69
CA SER A 264 -15.60 -22.31 -10.94
C SER A 264 -15.77 -20.86 -10.41
N CYS A 265 -14.94 -20.44 -9.45
CA CYS A 265 -15.02 -19.12 -8.83
C CYS A 265 -14.01 -18.12 -9.39
N PHE A 266 -13.16 -18.56 -10.33
CA PHE A 266 -12.11 -17.73 -10.92
C PHE A 266 -12.66 -16.45 -11.57
N ALA A 267 -13.83 -16.52 -12.21
CA ALA A 267 -14.49 -15.37 -12.81
C ALA A 267 -14.86 -14.29 -11.77
N VAL A 268 -15.31 -14.71 -10.58
CA VAL A 268 -15.66 -13.79 -9.48
C VAL A 268 -14.40 -13.14 -8.91
N ALA A 269 -13.32 -13.90 -8.78
CA ALA A 269 -12.04 -13.38 -8.30
C ALA A 269 -11.43 -12.35 -9.27
N VAL A 270 -11.52 -12.58 -10.58
CA VAL A 270 -11.08 -11.62 -11.60
C VAL A 270 -11.95 -10.34 -11.54
N LEU A 271 -13.26 -10.49 -11.35
CA LEU A 271 -14.16 -9.34 -11.26
C LEU A 271 -13.86 -8.46 -10.04
N LEU A 272 -13.47 -9.07 -8.91
CA LEU A 272 -13.10 -8.38 -7.67
C LEU A 272 -11.70 -7.75 -7.70
N LEU A 273 -10.83 -8.16 -8.63
CA LEU A 273 -9.55 -7.51 -8.90
C LEU A 273 -9.69 -6.26 -9.78
N VAL A 274 -10.81 -6.13 -10.49
CA VAL A 274 -11.05 -5.04 -11.46
C VAL A 274 -11.91 -3.91 -10.84
N VAL A 275 -12.61 -4.19 -9.74
CA VAL A 275 -13.41 -3.20 -8.99
C VAL A 275 -12.56 -2.50 -7.94
#